data_b1f2311f54dab98c5df702984dbe49ac
#
_entry.id   b1f2311f54dab98c5df702984dbe49ac
#
_cell.length_a   1.000
_cell.length_b   1.000
_cell.length_c   1.000
_cell.angle_alpha   90.00
_cell.angle_beta   90.00
_cell.angle_gamma   90.00
#
_symmetry.space_group_name_H-M   'P 1'
#
loop_
_entity.id
_entity.type
_entity.pdbx_description
1 polymer ?
#
loop_
_entity_poly.entity_id
_entity_poly.type
_entity_poly.pdbx_seq_one_letter_code
_entity_poly.pdbx_strand_id
1 'polypeptide(L)'
;MRLTRLFVFCTVGATSVLACGAASGDPASVTVADTTGRSRALDGRLSVPAGFTVRYFAKDLSGVRFMALGPGGAVYASQPRSGRVVRLADANHDGVADGVEVVVAGLRQPHGLAFHKGALYVANTDGVVRVPIGANGLASGDPVYVNHYDAGGGHWSRTVIFGRDSAMYVAVGSTCNICVETSADRAAVLRFNEDGSGKHVYASGLRNAVGIAVNPRTGAIWATQNERDNLRPEHENLPSEELNILTEGGDYGWPYCHDDRVPNPEFNDAARCARTLPPALAMQAHSAPLGLTFLDHATTFPAEYRGDLLVAFHGSWNRDTPTGAKVVRVRVQNDTPVSVEDFITGWQESSGSRWGRPVDVLVANDGSVLVSDDSGGNIYRVTGPAAR
;
A
#
# COMPACT_ATOMS: atom_id res chain seq x y z
N MET A 1 32.70 63.99 -40.81
CA MET A 1 31.47 63.65 -40.08
C MET A 1 31.88 62.98 -38.79
N ARG A 2 31.51 63.58 -37.66
CA ARG A 2 32.06 63.26 -36.34
C ARG A 2 31.23 62.12 -35.68
N LEU A 3 31.95 61.06 -35.18
CA LEU A 3 31.40 60.11 -34.27
C LEU A 3 31.58 60.57 -32.82
N THR A 4 30.50 60.64 -32.05
CA THR A 4 30.52 60.95 -30.63
C THR A 4 30.49 59.62 -29.86
N ARG A 5 31.51 59.36 -29.03
CA ARG A 5 31.59 58.26 -28.09
C ARG A 5 31.02 58.72 -26.72
N LEU A 6 30.07 57.99 -26.21
CA LEU A 6 29.56 58.15 -24.84
C LEU A 6 30.31 57.20 -23.88
N PHE A 7 30.94 57.77 -22.87
CA PHE A 7 31.57 57.04 -21.78
C PHE A 7 30.56 56.91 -20.63
N VAL A 8 30.33 55.68 -20.15
CA VAL A 8 29.61 55.42 -18.89
C VAL A 8 30.65 55.05 -17.83
N PHE A 9 30.66 55.82 -16.74
CA PHE A 9 31.48 55.56 -15.56
C PHE A 9 30.76 54.53 -14.67
N CYS A 10 31.41 53.41 -14.35
CA CYS A 10 30.99 52.51 -13.27
C CYS A 10 31.76 52.89 -12.00
N THR A 11 31.04 53.27 -10.95
CA THR A 11 31.55 53.45 -9.60
C THR A 11 31.64 52.11 -8.88
N VAL A 12 32.81 51.78 -8.39
CA VAL A 12 33.08 50.59 -7.53
C VAL A 12 32.69 50.92 -6.11
N GLY A 13 31.63 50.25 -5.63
CA GLY A 13 31.26 50.23 -4.22
C GLY A 13 31.78 48.96 -3.54
N ALA A 14 32.58 49.14 -2.49
CA ALA A 14 33.08 48.07 -1.65
C ALA A 14 31.92 47.46 -0.83
N THR A 15 31.69 46.16 -1.00
CA THR A 15 30.76 45.41 -0.13
C THR A 15 31.51 44.29 0.59
N SER A 16 31.43 44.33 1.89
CA SER A 16 31.92 43.35 2.86
C SER A 16 31.35 41.95 2.59
N VAL A 17 32.24 40.98 2.48
CA VAL A 17 31.88 39.57 2.40
C VAL A 17 31.57 39.05 3.81
N LEU A 18 30.30 38.86 4.14
CA LEU A 18 29.88 37.98 5.23
C LEU A 18 29.87 36.53 4.71
N ALA A 19 30.72 35.71 5.29
CA ALA A 19 30.68 34.27 5.07
C ALA A 19 29.47 33.69 5.79
N CYS A 20 28.43 33.34 5.04
CA CYS A 20 27.35 32.45 5.50
C CYS A 20 27.81 31.00 5.33
N GLY A 21 27.86 30.26 6.43
CA GLY A 21 28.10 28.82 6.43
C GLY A 21 27.03 28.11 5.60
N ALA A 22 27.47 27.29 4.66
CA ALA A 22 26.61 26.44 3.86
C ALA A 22 26.05 25.32 4.74
N ALA A 23 24.75 25.38 5.09
CA ALA A 23 24.00 24.23 5.48
C ALA A 23 23.78 23.37 4.22
N SER A 24 24.29 22.15 4.22
CA SER A 24 24.08 21.16 3.18
C SER A 24 22.66 20.58 3.31
N GLY A 25 21.66 21.34 2.91
CA GLY A 25 20.32 20.86 2.65
C GLY A 25 20.18 20.60 1.16
N ASP A 26 19.70 19.41 0.77
CA ASP A 26 19.29 19.14 -0.59
C ASP A 26 18.35 20.25 -1.09
N PRO A 27 18.53 20.77 -2.29
CA PRO A 27 17.68 21.84 -2.80
C PRO A 27 16.24 21.33 -2.87
N ALA A 28 15.32 22.02 -2.19
CA ALA A 28 13.91 21.78 -2.32
C ALA A 28 13.54 21.89 -3.81
N SER A 29 13.20 20.76 -4.45
CA SER A 29 12.77 20.76 -5.83
C SER A 29 11.46 21.56 -5.92
N VAL A 30 11.53 22.71 -6.59
CA VAL A 30 10.35 23.52 -6.89
C VAL A 30 9.46 22.71 -7.81
N THR A 31 8.33 22.25 -7.30
CA THR A 31 7.32 21.55 -8.10
C THR A 31 6.57 22.57 -8.95
N VAL A 32 6.81 22.56 -10.25
CA VAL A 32 6.01 23.35 -11.21
C VAL A 32 4.79 22.51 -11.61
N ALA A 33 3.59 23.02 -11.33
CA ALA A 33 2.35 22.38 -11.80
C ALA A 33 2.26 22.54 -13.33
N ASP A 34 1.90 21.46 -14.00
CA ASP A 34 1.60 21.49 -15.42
C ASP A 34 0.13 21.92 -15.69
N THR A 35 -0.24 22.04 -16.96
CA THR A 35 -1.61 22.43 -17.36
C THR A 35 -2.68 21.40 -17.00
N THR A 36 -2.31 20.21 -16.51
CA THR A 36 -3.22 19.15 -16.07
C THR A 36 -3.53 19.22 -14.57
N GLY A 37 -3.02 20.23 -13.83
CA GLY A 37 -3.18 20.34 -12.39
C GLY A 37 -2.33 19.32 -11.61
N ARG A 38 -1.26 18.81 -12.22
CA ARG A 38 -0.32 17.89 -11.62
C ARG A 38 1.07 18.53 -11.47
N SER A 39 1.84 18.02 -10.53
CA SER A 39 3.23 18.41 -10.26
C SER A 39 4.17 17.24 -10.53
N ARG A 40 5.40 17.56 -10.93
CA ARG A 40 6.47 16.58 -11.01
C ARG A 40 7.20 16.48 -9.67
N ALA A 41 7.48 15.27 -9.23
CA ALA A 41 8.18 14.96 -8.01
C ALA A 41 9.30 13.93 -8.27
N LEU A 42 10.20 13.76 -7.31
CA LEU A 42 11.31 12.80 -7.37
C LEU A 42 12.11 12.95 -8.68
N ASP A 43 12.74 14.12 -8.85
CA ASP A 43 13.55 14.48 -10.05
C ASP A 43 12.76 14.36 -11.37
N GLY A 44 11.47 14.65 -11.32
CA GLY A 44 10.60 14.62 -12.49
C GLY A 44 10.07 13.22 -12.89
N ARG A 45 10.46 12.17 -12.16
CA ARG A 45 10.06 10.79 -12.48
C ARG A 45 8.63 10.48 -12.10
N LEU A 46 8.12 11.03 -10.99
CA LEU A 46 6.75 10.82 -10.54
C LEU A 46 5.88 12.03 -10.85
N SER A 47 4.58 11.77 -11.03
CA SER A 47 3.53 12.77 -11.19
C SER A 47 2.54 12.63 -10.04
N VAL A 48 2.22 13.74 -9.37
CA VAL A 48 1.33 13.84 -8.20
C VAL A 48 0.35 15.00 -8.39
N PRO A 49 -0.76 15.09 -7.63
CA PRO A 49 -1.61 16.28 -7.64
C PRO A 49 -0.81 17.55 -7.28
N ALA A 50 -1.25 18.71 -7.76
CA ALA A 50 -0.55 19.97 -7.56
C ALA A 50 -0.33 20.26 -6.07
N GLY A 51 0.89 20.68 -5.73
CA GLY A 51 1.31 21.00 -4.37
C GLY A 51 1.75 19.80 -3.51
N PHE A 52 1.51 18.57 -3.94
CA PHE A 52 2.07 17.40 -3.25
C PHE A 52 3.56 17.24 -3.57
N THR A 53 4.30 16.68 -2.60
CA THR A 53 5.71 16.35 -2.75
C THR A 53 5.95 14.87 -2.45
N VAL A 54 6.96 14.29 -3.11
CA VAL A 54 7.43 12.93 -2.83
C VAL A 54 8.93 12.97 -2.62
N ARG A 55 9.40 12.35 -1.54
CA ARG A 55 10.82 12.19 -1.21
C ARG A 55 11.09 10.73 -0.81
N TYR A 56 12.35 10.34 -0.78
CA TYR A 56 12.73 9.07 -0.17
C TYR A 56 12.62 9.19 1.35
N PHE A 57 11.91 8.24 1.97
CA PHE A 57 11.95 7.99 3.42
C PHE A 57 13.09 7.00 3.74
N ALA A 58 13.21 5.93 2.94
CA ALA A 58 14.30 4.96 3.06
C ALA A 58 14.61 4.36 1.68
N LYS A 59 15.87 3.96 1.46
CA LYS A 59 16.36 3.34 0.22
C LYS A 59 17.07 2.02 0.52
N ASP A 60 17.36 1.25 -0.54
CA ASP A 60 18.14 0.02 -0.49
C ASP A 60 17.51 -1.08 0.38
N LEU A 61 16.18 -1.09 0.46
CA LEU A 61 15.37 -2.06 1.19
C LEU A 61 14.87 -3.17 0.25
N SER A 62 15.77 -3.95 -0.33
CA SER A 62 15.41 -4.97 -1.32
C SER A 62 14.18 -5.80 -0.93
N GLY A 63 13.15 -5.79 -1.78
CA GLY A 63 11.92 -6.55 -1.60
C GLY A 63 11.06 -6.10 -0.41
N VAL A 64 11.16 -4.83 0.02
CA VAL A 64 10.30 -4.27 1.07
C VAL A 64 8.83 -4.31 0.63
N ARG A 65 7.94 -4.75 1.54
CA ARG A 65 6.53 -4.88 1.20
C ARG A 65 5.62 -4.15 2.19
N PHE A 66 5.00 -4.84 3.13
CA PHE A 66 4.02 -4.24 4.04
C PHE A 66 4.68 -3.54 5.21
N MET A 67 4.02 -2.48 5.67
CA MET A 67 4.50 -1.60 6.73
C MET A 67 3.49 -1.53 7.87
N ALA A 68 3.99 -1.23 9.08
CA ALA A 68 3.17 -0.90 10.23
C ALA A 68 3.87 0.16 11.09
N LEU A 69 3.08 1.02 11.74
CA LEU A 69 3.60 1.92 12.77
C LEU A 69 3.77 1.17 14.08
N GLY A 70 4.92 1.29 14.67
CA GLY A 70 5.23 0.73 15.98
C GLY A 70 5.48 1.80 17.06
N PRO A 71 6.03 1.38 18.19
CA PRO A 71 6.34 2.27 19.31
C PRO A 71 7.19 3.47 18.87
N GLY A 72 6.85 4.66 19.40
CA GLY A 72 7.55 5.90 19.09
C GLY A 72 7.35 6.41 17.64
N GLY A 73 6.43 5.83 16.88
CA GLY A 73 6.18 6.21 15.49
C GLY A 73 7.17 5.63 14.48
N ALA A 74 8.05 4.75 14.90
CA ALA A 74 8.95 4.06 13.98
C ALA A 74 8.17 3.18 13.00
N VAL A 75 8.63 3.11 11.76
CA VAL A 75 8.06 2.27 10.70
C VAL A 75 8.70 0.89 10.78
N TYR A 76 7.87 -0.15 10.78
CA TYR A 76 8.30 -1.53 10.65
C TYR A 76 7.91 -2.02 9.26
N ALA A 77 8.84 -2.69 8.57
CA ALA A 77 8.63 -3.12 7.20
C ALA A 77 9.03 -4.59 7.01
N SER A 78 8.20 -5.36 6.33
CA SER A 78 8.48 -6.74 5.99
C SER A 78 9.37 -6.85 4.76
N GLN A 79 10.30 -7.80 4.79
CA GLN A 79 11.14 -8.21 3.66
C GLN A 79 11.00 -9.73 3.45
N PRO A 80 9.96 -10.19 2.71
CA PRO A 80 9.61 -11.61 2.61
C PRO A 80 10.72 -12.50 2.07
N ARG A 81 11.46 -12.04 1.04
CA ARG A 81 12.56 -12.80 0.45
C ARG A 81 13.72 -13.02 1.41
N SER A 82 13.94 -12.07 2.32
CA SER A 82 14.98 -12.14 3.35
C SER A 82 14.48 -12.78 4.64
N GLY A 83 13.19 -13.14 4.73
CA GLY A 83 12.58 -13.76 5.90
C GLY A 83 12.68 -12.88 7.16
N ARG A 84 12.58 -11.54 7.05
CA ARG A 84 12.80 -10.64 8.18
C ARG A 84 11.84 -9.45 8.20
N VAL A 85 11.76 -8.82 9.36
CA VAL A 85 11.15 -7.51 9.56
C VAL A 85 12.22 -6.54 10.03
N VAL A 86 12.23 -5.35 9.45
CA VAL A 86 13.13 -4.26 9.80
C VAL A 86 12.37 -3.09 10.45
N ARG A 87 13.06 -2.34 11.31
CA ARG A 87 12.62 -1.08 11.92
C ARG A 87 13.37 0.07 11.28
N LEU A 88 12.64 1.13 10.99
CA LEU A 88 13.09 2.36 10.36
C LEU A 88 12.63 3.52 11.26
N ALA A 89 13.54 4.05 12.07
CA ALA A 89 13.25 5.21 12.91
C ALA A 89 13.65 6.50 12.19
N ASP A 90 12.91 7.56 12.48
CA ASP A 90 13.22 8.95 12.13
C ASP A 90 13.22 9.73 13.44
N ALA A 91 14.33 9.65 14.19
CA ALA A 91 14.43 10.21 15.53
C ALA A 91 14.68 11.73 15.53
N ASN A 92 15.27 12.24 14.45
CA ASN A 92 15.51 13.66 14.24
C ASN A 92 14.33 14.39 13.56
N HIS A 93 13.28 13.63 13.13
CA HIS A 93 12.06 14.12 12.50
C HIS A 93 12.30 14.93 11.20
N ASP A 94 13.32 14.57 10.42
CA ASP A 94 13.59 15.21 9.13
C ASP A 94 12.81 14.58 7.96
N GLY A 95 12.09 13.47 8.23
CA GLY A 95 11.29 12.74 7.28
C GLY A 95 12.07 11.70 6.48
N VAL A 96 13.26 11.34 6.96
CA VAL A 96 14.14 10.28 6.42
C VAL A 96 14.49 9.31 7.54
N ALA A 97 14.49 8.02 7.27
CA ALA A 97 14.90 7.04 8.26
C ALA A 97 16.40 7.16 8.58
N ASP A 98 16.75 7.20 9.87
CA ASP A 98 18.15 7.30 10.35
C ASP A 98 18.98 6.04 10.03
N GLY A 99 18.32 4.92 9.80
CA GLY A 99 18.97 3.64 9.50
C GLY A 99 17.99 2.48 9.42
N VAL A 100 18.54 1.29 9.24
CA VAL A 100 17.79 0.03 9.11
C VAL A 100 18.23 -0.93 10.23
N GLU A 101 17.31 -1.28 11.11
CA GLU A 101 17.54 -2.23 12.20
C GLU A 101 16.74 -3.50 11.97
N VAL A 102 17.37 -4.68 12.10
CA VAL A 102 16.65 -5.96 12.02
C VAL A 102 15.91 -6.21 13.34
N VAL A 103 14.60 -6.35 13.28
CA VAL A 103 13.74 -6.64 14.45
C VAL A 103 13.69 -8.14 14.70
N VAL A 104 13.40 -8.92 13.67
CA VAL A 104 13.29 -10.37 13.70
C VAL A 104 13.65 -10.95 12.34
N ALA A 105 14.28 -12.12 12.34
CA ALA A 105 14.67 -12.85 11.13
C ALA A 105 14.32 -14.34 11.24
N GLY A 106 14.52 -15.11 10.16
CA GLY A 106 14.18 -16.54 10.11
C GLY A 106 12.69 -16.82 9.93
N LEU A 107 11.91 -15.80 9.54
CA LEU A 107 10.47 -15.91 9.31
C LEU A 107 10.17 -16.52 7.92
N ARG A 108 9.01 -17.17 7.80
CA ARG A 108 8.58 -17.82 6.58
C ARG A 108 7.80 -16.86 5.68
N GLN A 109 8.51 -16.14 4.81
CA GLN A 109 7.95 -15.14 3.89
C GLN A 109 7.01 -14.14 4.62
N PRO A 110 7.51 -13.39 5.63
CA PRO A 110 6.70 -12.43 6.39
C PRO A 110 6.12 -11.38 5.44
N HIS A 111 4.83 -11.04 5.59
CA HIS A 111 4.18 -10.09 4.71
C HIS A 111 3.44 -9.00 5.49
N GLY A 112 2.18 -9.21 5.89
CA GLY A 112 1.40 -8.24 6.65
C GLY A 112 1.90 -8.12 8.09
N LEU A 113 1.86 -6.89 8.61
CA LEU A 113 2.33 -6.50 9.93
C LEU A 113 1.22 -5.78 10.69
N ALA A 114 1.05 -6.08 11.96
CA ALA A 114 0.17 -5.31 12.84
C ALA A 114 0.76 -5.18 14.24
N PHE A 115 0.64 -3.99 14.84
CA PHE A 115 0.91 -3.82 16.26
C PHE A 115 -0.37 -3.97 17.07
N HIS A 116 -0.32 -4.78 18.11
CA HIS A 116 -1.42 -4.93 19.04
C HIS A 116 -0.91 -5.19 20.45
N LYS A 117 -1.39 -4.42 21.44
CA LYS A 117 -1.03 -4.54 22.87
C LYS A 117 0.48 -4.69 23.11
N GLY A 118 1.28 -3.86 22.46
CA GLY A 118 2.74 -3.81 22.68
C GLY A 118 3.55 -4.93 22.01
N ALA A 119 2.93 -5.76 21.17
CA ALA A 119 3.62 -6.78 20.39
C ALA A 119 3.42 -6.53 18.88
N LEU A 120 4.39 -6.98 18.10
CA LEU A 120 4.30 -7.05 16.66
C LEU A 120 3.75 -8.42 16.25
N TYR A 121 2.71 -8.42 15.43
CA TYR A 121 2.16 -9.60 14.79
C TYR A 121 2.58 -9.61 13.32
N VAL A 122 3.12 -10.73 12.86
CA VAL A 122 3.64 -10.90 11.51
C VAL A 122 2.93 -12.06 10.85
N ALA A 123 2.24 -11.79 9.74
CA ALA A 123 1.61 -12.84 8.95
C ALA A 123 2.66 -13.51 8.04
N ASN A 124 3.06 -14.71 8.41
CA ASN A 124 3.85 -15.62 7.59
C ASN A 124 2.94 -16.38 6.62
N THR A 125 3.51 -17.08 5.64
CA THR A 125 2.74 -17.88 4.68
C THR A 125 1.89 -18.98 5.36
N ASP A 126 2.29 -19.47 6.54
CA ASP A 126 1.71 -20.63 7.23
C ASP A 126 1.06 -20.33 8.61
N GLY A 127 1.06 -19.07 9.02
CA GLY A 127 0.48 -18.69 10.31
C GLY A 127 0.91 -17.29 10.71
N VAL A 128 0.36 -16.78 11.80
CA VAL A 128 0.76 -15.52 12.41
C VAL A 128 1.71 -15.79 13.56
N VAL A 129 2.85 -15.11 13.58
CA VAL A 129 3.75 -15.07 14.73
C VAL A 129 3.59 -13.77 15.49
N ARG A 130 3.63 -13.87 16.82
CA ARG A 130 3.70 -12.74 17.75
C ARG A 130 5.15 -12.55 18.19
N VAL A 131 5.66 -11.34 18.04
CA VAL A 131 7.01 -10.95 18.44
C VAL A 131 6.90 -9.93 19.58
N PRO A 132 7.35 -10.22 20.80
CA PRO A 132 7.36 -9.23 21.87
C PRO A 132 8.37 -8.13 21.55
N ILE A 133 7.97 -6.86 21.70
CA ILE A 133 8.81 -5.71 21.40
C ILE A 133 9.23 -5.01 22.69
N GLY A 134 10.53 -4.80 22.85
CA GLY A 134 11.12 -4.09 23.97
C GLY A 134 11.04 -2.57 23.85
N ALA A 135 11.46 -1.88 24.89
CA ALA A 135 11.45 -0.41 24.94
C ALA A 135 12.34 0.24 23.87
N ASN A 136 13.33 -0.46 23.35
CA ASN A 136 14.19 -0.02 22.25
C ASN A 136 13.53 -0.20 20.86
N GLY A 137 12.32 -0.76 20.80
CA GLY A 137 11.63 -1.04 19.55
C GLY A 137 12.11 -2.29 18.80
N LEU A 138 12.99 -3.08 19.39
CA LEU A 138 13.46 -4.35 18.82
C LEU A 138 12.80 -5.55 19.53
N ALA A 139 12.92 -6.74 18.95
CA ALA A 139 12.41 -7.96 19.61
C ALA A 139 13.07 -8.14 20.97
N SER A 140 12.26 -8.42 21.99
CA SER A 140 12.70 -8.70 23.37
C SER A 140 12.55 -10.18 23.73
N GLY A 141 12.19 -11.03 22.78
CA GLY A 141 12.06 -12.48 22.91
C GLY A 141 11.81 -13.12 21.55
N ASP A 142 11.79 -14.44 21.52
CA ASP A 142 11.59 -15.24 20.31
C ASP A 142 10.18 -15.05 19.72
N PRO A 143 10.03 -15.14 18.38
CA PRO A 143 8.73 -15.16 17.74
C PRO A 143 7.98 -16.45 18.10
N VAL A 144 6.68 -16.32 18.42
CA VAL A 144 5.82 -17.46 18.78
C VAL A 144 4.62 -17.50 17.84
N TYR A 145 4.34 -18.64 17.21
CA TYR A 145 3.11 -18.81 16.45
C TYR A 145 1.90 -18.73 17.37
N VAL A 146 0.93 -17.88 17.00
CA VAL A 146 -0.36 -17.76 17.70
C VAL A 146 -1.47 -18.52 16.99
N ASN A 147 -1.30 -18.82 15.70
CA ASN A 147 -2.21 -19.64 14.93
C ASN A 147 -1.50 -20.23 13.71
N HIS A 148 -2.22 -21.15 13.03
CA HIS A 148 -1.82 -21.70 11.73
C HIS A 148 -3.01 -21.77 10.78
N TYR A 149 -2.69 -21.69 9.49
CA TYR A 149 -3.62 -21.85 8.38
C TYR A 149 -2.92 -22.54 7.20
N ASP A 150 -3.67 -22.88 6.16
CA ASP A 150 -3.12 -23.58 5.00
C ASP A 150 -2.05 -22.75 4.28
N ALA A 151 -0.85 -23.32 4.17
CA ALA A 151 0.33 -22.71 3.56
C ALA A 151 0.51 -23.05 2.08
N GLY A 152 -0.24 -24.00 1.54
CA GLY A 152 -0.01 -24.55 0.20
C GLY A 152 -0.26 -23.57 -0.94
N GLY A 153 0.46 -23.75 -2.06
CA GLY A 153 0.17 -23.23 -3.39
C GLY A 153 0.12 -21.72 -3.61
N GLY A 154 -0.06 -21.34 -4.83
CA GLY A 154 -0.50 -20.09 -5.43
C GLY A 154 -0.11 -18.77 -4.75
N HIS A 155 -1.11 -18.06 -4.25
CA HIS A 155 -0.93 -16.77 -3.61
C HIS A 155 -0.38 -16.95 -2.20
N TRP A 156 0.87 -16.52 -2.02
CA TRP A 156 1.66 -16.74 -0.79
C TRP A 156 1.54 -15.62 0.26
N SER A 157 1.17 -14.41 -0.17
CA SER A 157 1.05 -13.25 0.74
C SER A 157 -0.10 -13.44 1.74
N ARG A 158 0.12 -12.96 2.96
CA ARG A 158 -0.85 -12.96 4.04
C ARG A 158 -0.85 -11.59 4.68
N THR A 159 -2.02 -11.07 5.04
CA THR A 159 -2.11 -9.78 5.72
C THR A 159 -2.90 -9.95 7.00
N VAL A 160 -2.38 -9.41 8.11
CA VAL A 160 -3.00 -9.45 9.43
C VAL A 160 -3.39 -8.05 9.87
N ILE A 161 -4.58 -7.91 10.42
CA ILE A 161 -5.05 -6.70 11.13
C ILE A 161 -5.80 -7.09 12.40
N PHE A 162 -6.02 -6.11 13.29
CA PHE A 162 -6.93 -6.25 14.43
C PHE A 162 -8.13 -5.32 14.22
N GLY A 163 -9.33 -5.90 14.37
CA GLY A 163 -10.58 -5.15 14.32
C GLY A 163 -10.78 -4.30 15.58
N ARG A 164 -11.83 -3.46 15.58
CA ARG A 164 -12.25 -2.71 16.77
C ARG A 164 -12.72 -3.61 17.92
N ASP A 165 -13.13 -4.82 17.58
CA ASP A 165 -13.50 -5.89 18.52
C ASP A 165 -12.28 -6.60 19.13
N SER A 166 -11.07 -6.14 18.82
CA SER A 166 -9.80 -6.78 19.17
C SER A 166 -9.59 -8.16 18.53
N ALA A 167 -10.50 -8.65 17.68
CA ALA A 167 -10.29 -9.88 16.94
C ALA A 167 -9.22 -9.70 15.87
N MET A 168 -8.49 -10.78 15.59
CA MET A 168 -7.48 -10.84 14.56
C MET A 168 -8.11 -11.32 13.24
N TYR A 169 -7.85 -10.61 12.16
CA TYR A 169 -8.29 -10.96 10.82
C TYR A 169 -7.09 -11.21 9.92
N VAL A 170 -7.13 -12.30 9.15
CA VAL A 170 -6.02 -12.71 8.28
C VAL A 170 -6.54 -13.01 6.88
N ALA A 171 -6.03 -12.30 5.90
CA ALA A 171 -6.32 -12.57 4.49
C ALA A 171 -5.44 -13.71 3.97
N VAL A 172 -6.07 -14.69 3.32
CA VAL A 172 -5.41 -15.90 2.80
C VAL A 172 -5.87 -16.12 1.35
N GLY A 173 -5.00 -15.86 0.39
CA GLY A 173 -5.32 -15.99 -1.04
C GLY A 173 -5.45 -17.45 -1.52
N SER A 174 -5.98 -17.67 -2.71
CA SER A 174 -6.22 -18.97 -3.32
C SER A 174 -4.94 -19.73 -3.66
N THR A 175 -5.06 -21.04 -3.88
CA THR A 175 -3.94 -21.89 -4.33
C THR A 175 -3.71 -21.80 -5.85
N CYS A 176 -4.68 -21.30 -6.61
CA CYS A 176 -4.69 -21.32 -8.08
C CYS A 176 -5.29 -20.04 -8.67
N ASN A 177 -5.23 -19.94 -9.99
CA ASN A 177 -5.88 -18.85 -10.72
C ASN A 177 -7.42 -18.98 -10.67
N ILE A 178 -7.94 -20.18 -10.95
CA ILE A 178 -9.36 -20.51 -10.94
C ILE A 178 -9.53 -21.99 -10.62
N CYS A 179 -10.03 -22.34 -9.44
CA CYS A 179 -10.33 -23.70 -9.00
C CYS A 179 -11.21 -23.67 -7.75
N VAL A 180 -11.87 -24.79 -7.48
CA VAL A 180 -12.51 -25.00 -6.18
C VAL A 180 -11.44 -25.36 -5.16
N GLU A 181 -11.31 -24.55 -4.11
CA GLU A 181 -10.36 -24.82 -3.03
C GLU A 181 -10.76 -26.05 -2.21
N THR A 182 -9.79 -26.82 -1.79
CA THR A 182 -10.00 -27.98 -0.89
C THR A 182 -9.97 -27.59 0.58
N SER A 183 -9.39 -26.46 0.90
CA SER A 183 -9.31 -25.90 2.25
C SER A 183 -10.16 -24.64 2.35
N ALA A 184 -11.03 -24.57 3.34
CA ALA A 184 -11.82 -23.36 3.62
C ALA A 184 -10.97 -22.17 4.10
N ASP A 185 -9.74 -22.38 4.49
CA ASP A 185 -8.80 -21.30 4.84
C ASP A 185 -8.39 -20.46 3.61
N ARG A 186 -8.56 -21.00 2.40
CA ARG A 186 -8.10 -20.38 1.15
C ARG A 186 -9.16 -19.52 0.48
N ALA A 187 -8.71 -18.52 -0.29
CA ALA A 187 -9.58 -17.54 -0.93
C ALA A 187 -10.57 -16.90 0.06
N ALA A 188 -10.05 -16.52 1.23
CA ALA A 188 -10.85 -16.12 2.39
C ALA A 188 -10.14 -15.08 3.26
N VAL A 189 -10.92 -14.39 4.07
CA VAL A 189 -10.46 -13.70 5.27
C VAL A 189 -10.90 -14.53 6.47
N LEU A 190 -9.91 -14.95 7.27
CA LEU A 190 -10.11 -15.71 8.50
C LEU A 190 -10.22 -14.77 9.68
N ARG A 191 -11.07 -15.10 10.66
CA ARG A 191 -11.18 -14.42 11.94
C ARG A 191 -10.71 -15.34 13.06
N PHE A 192 -9.98 -14.77 14.01
CA PHE A 192 -9.51 -15.43 15.22
C PHE A 192 -9.84 -14.54 16.43
N ASN A 193 -9.92 -15.13 17.59
CA ASN A 193 -9.84 -14.37 18.83
C ASN A 193 -8.47 -13.65 18.92
N GLU A 194 -8.36 -12.69 19.79
CA GLU A 194 -7.14 -11.91 20.00
C GLU A 194 -5.89 -12.77 20.28
N ASP A 195 -6.08 -13.88 20.97
CA ASP A 195 -5.02 -14.84 21.32
C ASP A 195 -4.66 -15.84 20.21
N GLY A 196 -5.33 -15.74 19.06
CA GLY A 196 -5.16 -16.64 17.91
C GLY A 196 -6.02 -17.90 17.94
N SER A 197 -6.83 -18.11 18.96
CA SER A 197 -7.81 -19.21 19.04
C SER A 197 -9.09 -18.90 18.25
N GLY A 198 -10.04 -19.82 18.21
CA GLY A 198 -11.40 -19.58 17.70
C GLY A 198 -11.46 -19.32 16.18
N LYS A 199 -10.56 -19.93 15.40
CA LYS A 199 -10.52 -19.78 13.93
C LYS A 199 -11.83 -20.10 13.26
N HIS A 200 -12.34 -19.17 12.43
CA HIS A 200 -13.40 -19.41 11.46
C HIS A 200 -13.26 -18.53 10.22
N VAL A 201 -13.97 -18.89 9.15
CA VAL A 201 -14.02 -18.10 7.92
C VAL A 201 -14.93 -16.89 8.16
N TYR A 202 -14.36 -15.68 8.10
CA TYR A 202 -15.13 -14.43 8.21
C TYR A 202 -15.80 -14.06 6.88
N ALA A 203 -15.04 -14.15 5.77
CA ALA A 203 -15.53 -13.90 4.42
C ALA A 203 -14.84 -14.85 3.44
N SER A 204 -15.57 -15.33 2.43
CA SER A 204 -15.10 -16.29 1.42
C SER A 204 -15.26 -15.76 0.00
N GLY A 205 -14.77 -16.51 -0.99
CA GLY A 205 -14.90 -16.12 -2.39
C GLY A 205 -14.00 -14.94 -2.77
N LEU A 206 -12.91 -14.74 -2.03
CA LEU A 206 -11.92 -13.68 -2.22
C LEU A 206 -10.64 -14.27 -2.80
N ARG A 207 -10.51 -14.32 -4.13
CA ARG A 207 -9.39 -14.99 -4.79
C ARG A 207 -8.03 -14.65 -4.18
N ASN A 208 -7.71 -13.37 -4.05
CA ASN A 208 -6.47 -12.92 -3.43
C ASN A 208 -6.66 -11.53 -2.82
N ALA A 209 -7.29 -11.46 -1.65
CA ALA A 209 -7.43 -10.24 -0.87
C ALA A 209 -6.09 -9.92 -0.21
N VAL A 210 -5.25 -9.11 -0.86
CA VAL A 210 -3.90 -8.81 -0.36
C VAL A 210 -3.91 -7.71 0.68
N GLY A 211 -4.55 -6.58 0.38
CA GLY A 211 -4.72 -5.48 1.33
C GLY A 211 -6.01 -5.64 2.12
N ILE A 212 -5.94 -5.53 3.43
CA ILE A 212 -7.11 -5.40 4.31
C ILE A 212 -6.88 -4.26 5.31
N ALA A 213 -7.90 -3.45 5.56
CA ALA A 213 -7.84 -2.35 6.51
C ALA A 213 -9.18 -2.16 7.23
N VAL A 214 -9.12 -1.63 8.45
CA VAL A 214 -10.32 -1.22 9.21
C VAL A 214 -10.69 0.22 8.85
N ASN A 215 -11.92 0.45 8.42
CA ASN A 215 -12.44 1.80 8.26
C ASN A 215 -12.47 2.47 9.65
N PRO A 216 -11.74 3.59 9.85
CA PRO A 216 -11.61 4.21 11.16
C PRO A 216 -12.90 4.84 11.67
N ARG A 217 -13.91 5.05 10.83
CA ARG A 217 -15.20 5.65 11.19
C ARG A 217 -16.22 4.57 11.56
N THR A 218 -16.34 3.53 10.75
CA THR A 218 -17.39 2.50 10.90
C THR A 218 -16.92 1.25 11.63
N GLY A 219 -15.61 0.93 11.57
CA GLY A 219 -15.05 -0.34 12.03
C GLY A 219 -15.17 -1.48 11.01
N ALA A 220 -15.81 -1.25 9.86
CA ALA A 220 -15.90 -2.24 8.79
C ALA A 220 -14.53 -2.58 8.22
N ILE A 221 -14.33 -3.84 7.84
CA ILE A 221 -13.11 -4.30 7.18
C ILE A 221 -13.27 -4.12 5.68
N TRP A 222 -12.34 -3.41 5.06
CA TRP A 222 -12.25 -3.24 3.63
C TRP A 222 -11.10 -4.05 3.07
N ALA A 223 -11.29 -4.66 1.90
CA ALA A 223 -10.29 -5.51 1.26
C ALA A 223 -10.11 -5.15 -0.21
N THR A 224 -8.86 -5.06 -0.67
CA THR A 224 -8.54 -5.14 -2.10
C THR A 224 -8.51 -6.58 -2.54
N GLN A 225 -8.94 -6.88 -3.76
CA GLN A 225 -8.91 -8.23 -4.32
C GLN A 225 -8.25 -8.22 -5.69
N ASN A 226 -7.29 -9.12 -5.89
CA ASN A 226 -6.75 -9.41 -7.21
C ASN A 226 -7.56 -10.52 -7.85
N GLU A 227 -8.27 -10.20 -8.92
CA GLU A 227 -9.11 -11.11 -9.65
C GLU A 227 -8.35 -12.07 -10.57
N ARG A 228 -9.08 -13.01 -11.16
CA ARG A 228 -8.52 -14.06 -12.03
C ARG A 228 -7.85 -13.49 -13.27
N ASP A 229 -6.84 -14.20 -13.74
CA ASP A 229 -6.19 -13.95 -15.02
C ASP A 229 -6.81 -14.77 -16.15
N ASN A 230 -6.56 -14.33 -17.39
CA ASN A 230 -6.85 -15.08 -18.61
C ASN A 230 -8.33 -15.42 -18.83
N LEU A 231 -9.24 -14.54 -18.47
CA LEU A 231 -10.66 -14.67 -18.82
C LEU A 231 -10.83 -14.44 -20.32
N ARG A 232 -11.25 -15.48 -21.05
CA ARG A 232 -11.42 -15.43 -22.52
C ARG A 232 -12.89 -15.28 -22.90
N PRO A 233 -13.20 -14.59 -24.02
CA PRO A 233 -12.28 -13.89 -24.96
C PRO A 233 -11.78 -12.53 -24.48
N GLU A 234 -12.45 -11.88 -23.52
CA GLU A 234 -12.18 -10.50 -23.09
C GLU A 234 -11.28 -10.49 -21.82
N HIS A 235 -10.00 -10.77 -22.02
CA HIS A 235 -9.06 -10.83 -20.88
C HIS A 235 -8.38 -9.50 -20.55
N GLU A 236 -8.45 -8.52 -21.44
CA GLU A 236 -7.72 -7.25 -21.30
C GLU A 236 -8.34 -6.34 -20.21
N ASN A 237 -9.66 -6.26 -20.21
CA ASN A 237 -10.41 -5.36 -19.35
C ASN A 237 -11.31 -6.09 -18.32
N LEU A 238 -11.32 -7.43 -18.33
CA LEU A 238 -12.10 -8.27 -17.43
C LEU A 238 -11.27 -9.43 -16.87
N PRO A 239 -11.61 -9.87 -15.64
CA PRO A 239 -12.51 -9.18 -14.72
C PRO A 239 -11.86 -7.94 -14.13
N SER A 240 -12.68 -7.05 -13.58
CA SER A 240 -12.20 -5.92 -12.79
C SER A 240 -11.49 -6.40 -11.55
N GLU A 241 -10.48 -5.65 -11.09
CA GLU A 241 -10.04 -5.76 -9.71
C GLU A 241 -11.09 -5.18 -8.78
N GLU A 242 -11.09 -5.58 -7.51
CA GLU A 242 -12.18 -5.23 -6.60
C GLU A 242 -11.70 -4.55 -5.31
N LEU A 243 -12.53 -3.62 -4.85
CA LEU A 243 -12.54 -3.15 -3.47
C LEU A 243 -13.83 -3.64 -2.82
N ASN A 244 -13.70 -4.42 -1.76
CA ASN A 244 -14.80 -5.07 -1.06
C ASN A 244 -14.95 -4.51 0.37
N ILE A 245 -16.19 -4.33 0.83
CA ILE A 245 -16.53 -4.08 2.23
C ILE A 245 -16.98 -5.43 2.81
N LEU A 246 -16.18 -5.99 3.70
CA LEU A 246 -16.40 -7.36 4.16
C LEU A 246 -17.47 -7.42 5.25
N THR A 247 -18.34 -8.43 5.12
CA THR A 247 -19.33 -8.82 6.13
C THR A 247 -19.11 -10.25 6.59
N GLU A 248 -19.41 -10.52 7.84
CA GLU A 248 -19.29 -11.89 8.39
C GLU A 248 -20.25 -12.86 7.66
N GLY A 249 -19.69 -13.99 7.22
CA GLY A 249 -20.41 -14.97 6.41
C GLY A 249 -20.58 -14.59 4.94
N GLY A 250 -20.03 -13.45 4.48
CA GLY A 250 -20.12 -13.00 3.09
C GLY A 250 -19.38 -13.92 2.11
N ASP A 251 -20.00 -14.21 0.96
CA ASP A 251 -19.38 -14.89 -0.20
C ASP A 251 -19.25 -13.88 -1.34
N TYR A 252 -18.01 -13.60 -1.77
CA TYR A 252 -17.66 -12.62 -2.80
C TYR A 252 -17.47 -13.24 -4.19
N GLY A 253 -17.81 -14.50 -4.37
CA GLY A 253 -18.08 -15.14 -5.64
C GLY A 253 -17.00 -16.05 -6.19
N TRP A 254 -15.71 -15.72 -6.04
CA TRP A 254 -14.64 -16.57 -6.58
C TRP A 254 -14.69 -18.00 -5.99
N PRO A 255 -14.52 -19.07 -6.78
CA PRO A 255 -14.15 -19.13 -8.21
C PRO A 255 -15.33 -19.10 -9.17
N TYR A 256 -16.53 -19.08 -8.71
CA TYR A 256 -17.73 -19.27 -9.54
C TYR A 256 -18.16 -18.01 -10.29
N CYS A 257 -17.87 -16.84 -9.72
CA CYS A 257 -18.31 -15.55 -10.20
C CYS A 257 -17.18 -14.53 -10.16
N HIS A 258 -17.31 -13.47 -10.94
CA HIS A 258 -16.47 -12.28 -10.95
C HIS A 258 -17.35 -11.03 -11.14
N ASP A 259 -16.78 -9.84 -10.95
CA ASP A 259 -17.48 -8.55 -11.10
C ASP A 259 -18.85 -8.57 -10.37
N ASP A 260 -19.86 -7.85 -10.89
CA ASP A 260 -21.21 -7.88 -10.30
C ASP A 260 -21.93 -9.18 -10.67
N ARG A 261 -21.58 -10.28 -9.99
CA ARG A 261 -22.26 -11.58 -10.07
C ARG A 261 -22.26 -12.22 -11.46
N VAL A 262 -21.23 -11.96 -12.26
CA VAL A 262 -21.06 -12.58 -13.58
C VAL A 262 -20.50 -13.98 -13.41
N PRO A 263 -21.14 -15.03 -13.94
CA PRO A 263 -20.61 -16.39 -13.83
C PRO A 263 -19.29 -16.57 -14.57
N ASN A 264 -18.32 -17.20 -13.91
CA ASN A 264 -17.12 -17.65 -14.60
C ASN A 264 -17.47 -18.76 -15.60
N PRO A 265 -16.93 -18.71 -16.84
CA PRO A 265 -17.28 -19.65 -17.91
C PRO A 265 -17.10 -21.13 -17.55
N GLU A 266 -16.09 -21.42 -16.71
CA GLU A 266 -15.75 -22.78 -16.26
C GLU A 266 -16.84 -23.41 -15.41
N PHE A 267 -17.66 -22.59 -14.73
CA PHE A 267 -18.70 -23.06 -13.81
C PHE A 267 -20.11 -22.76 -14.33
N ASN A 268 -20.28 -21.60 -14.98
CA ASN A 268 -21.55 -21.14 -15.58
C ASN A 268 -22.77 -21.28 -14.63
N ASP A 269 -22.60 -20.93 -13.35
CA ASP A 269 -23.61 -21.07 -12.30
C ASP A 269 -24.22 -19.70 -11.93
N ALA A 270 -25.14 -19.21 -12.75
CA ALA A 270 -25.83 -17.94 -12.51
C ALA A 270 -26.67 -17.95 -11.21
N ALA A 271 -27.23 -19.11 -10.85
CA ALA A 271 -28.04 -19.22 -9.63
C ALA A 271 -27.19 -19.08 -8.36
N ARG A 272 -25.96 -19.56 -8.39
CA ARG A 272 -24.99 -19.33 -7.32
C ARG A 272 -24.57 -17.87 -7.28
N CYS A 273 -24.19 -17.28 -8.43
CA CYS A 273 -23.74 -15.91 -8.51
C CYS A 273 -24.79 -14.89 -8.02
N ALA A 274 -26.07 -15.17 -8.26
CA ALA A 274 -27.15 -14.32 -7.74
C ALA A 274 -27.20 -14.22 -6.20
N ARG A 275 -26.53 -15.12 -5.48
CA ARG A 275 -26.48 -15.13 -4.01
C ARG A 275 -25.20 -14.54 -3.43
N THR A 276 -24.20 -14.24 -4.27
CA THR A 276 -22.93 -13.64 -3.82
C THR A 276 -23.06 -12.13 -3.61
N LEU A 277 -22.11 -11.56 -2.91
CA LEU A 277 -22.00 -10.11 -2.73
C LEU A 277 -21.21 -9.51 -3.90
N PRO A 278 -21.70 -8.42 -4.51
CA PRO A 278 -20.94 -7.72 -5.55
C PRO A 278 -19.81 -6.93 -4.92
N PRO A 279 -18.78 -6.53 -5.70
CA PRO A 279 -17.77 -5.59 -5.22
C PRO A 279 -18.41 -4.26 -4.82
N ALA A 280 -17.86 -3.65 -3.76
CA ALA A 280 -18.26 -2.30 -3.37
C ALA A 280 -17.79 -1.25 -4.41
N LEU A 281 -16.67 -1.53 -5.09
CA LEU A 281 -16.17 -0.73 -6.20
C LEU A 281 -15.31 -1.60 -7.13
N ALA A 282 -15.64 -1.60 -8.41
CA ALA A 282 -14.80 -2.17 -9.46
C ALA A 282 -13.62 -1.23 -9.76
N MET A 283 -12.43 -1.80 -9.89
CA MET A 283 -11.18 -1.10 -10.21
C MET A 283 -10.61 -1.60 -11.54
N GLN A 284 -9.62 -0.91 -12.08
CA GLN A 284 -8.99 -1.25 -13.35
C GLN A 284 -8.49 -2.71 -13.34
N ALA A 285 -8.94 -3.51 -14.32
CA ALA A 285 -8.58 -4.91 -14.48
C ALA A 285 -7.05 -5.13 -14.49
N HIS A 286 -6.61 -6.18 -13.81
CA HIS A 286 -5.22 -6.66 -13.77
C HIS A 286 -4.19 -5.65 -13.23
N SER A 287 -4.64 -4.61 -12.51
CA SER A 287 -3.75 -3.62 -11.88
C SER A 287 -3.05 -4.13 -10.62
N ALA A 288 -3.46 -5.28 -10.10
CA ALA A 288 -2.97 -5.91 -8.87
C ALA A 288 -3.01 -4.94 -7.67
N PRO A 289 -4.20 -4.56 -7.17
CA PRO A 289 -4.33 -3.74 -5.98
C PRO A 289 -3.83 -4.51 -4.76
N LEU A 290 -2.94 -3.89 -3.98
CA LEU A 290 -2.32 -4.48 -2.81
C LEU A 290 -2.71 -3.70 -1.55
N GLY A 291 -1.77 -3.08 -0.84
CA GLY A 291 -2.02 -2.35 0.40
C GLY A 291 -2.95 -1.14 0.21
N LEU A 292 -3.73 -0.85 1.24
CA LEU A 292 -4.65 0.28 1.29
C LEU A 292 -4.61 0.96 2.67
N THR A 293 -4.84 2.27 2.70
CA THR A 293 -4.92 3.04 3.95
C THR A 293 -5.96 4.14 3.86
N PHE A 294 -6.74 4.33 4.92
CA PHE A 294 -7.65 5.47 5.06
C PHE A 294 -6.89 6.75 5.42
N LEU A 295 -7.33 7.89 4.89
CA LEU A 295 -6.66 9.18 5.01
C LEU A 295 -7.16 10.03 6.18
N ASP A 296 -7.94 9.49 7.10
CA ASP A 296 -8.50 10.22 8.24
C ASP A 296 -7.41 10.88 9.11
N HIS A 297 -6.23 10.25 9.21
CA HIS A 297 -5.07 10.73 9.96
C HIS A 297 -3.97 11.35 9.09
N ALA A 298 -4.17 11.50 7.78
CA ALA A 298 -3.20 12.13 6.88
C ALA A 298 -3.24 13.67 7.02
N THR A 299 -2.78 14.18 8.16
CA THR A 299 -2.92 15.60 8.52
C THR A 299 -2.13 16.56 7.65
N THR A 300 -1.12 16.08 6.92
CA THR A 300 -0.39 16.88 5.93
C THR A 300 -1.16 17.01 4.60
N PHE A 301 -2.25 16.25 4.41
CA PHE A 301 -3.07 16.31 3.20
C PHE A 301 -4.20 17.35 3.37
N PRO A 302 -4.69 17.96 2.27
CA PRO A 302 -5.85 18.83 2.31
C PRO A 302 -7.08 18.13 2.90
N ALA A 303 -7.96 18.93 3.53
CA ALA A 303 -9.11 18.40 4.28
C ALA A 303 -10.08 17.56 3.42
N GLU A 304 -10.14 17.82 2.10
CA GLU A 304 -10.98 17.07 1.15
C GLU A 304 -10.50 15.66 0.88
N TYR A 305 -9.33 15.27 1.41
CA TYR A 305 -8.84 13.89 1.37
C TYR A 305 -9.32 13.06 2.57
N ARG A 306 -9.81 13.69 3.62
CA ARG A 306 -10.26 12.98 4.82
C ARG A 306 -11.43 12.06 4.51
N GLY A 307 -11.30 10.82 4.94
CA GLY A 307 -12.28 9.78 4.72
C GLY A 307 -12.15 9.01 3.40
N ASP A 308 -11.35 9.51 2.46
CA ASP A 308 -10.94 8.73 1.30
C ASP A 308 -9.84 7.73 1.67
N LEU A 309 -9.45 6.88 0.73
CA LEU A 309 -8.32 5.97 0.94
C LEU A 309 -7.37 6.00 -0.26
N LEU A 310 -6.13 5.62 -0.02
CA LEU A 310 -5.16 5.29 -1.06
C LEU A 310 -5.03 3.79 -1.20
N VAL A 311 -4.81 3.34 -2.43
CA VAL A 311 -4.55 1.94 -2.77
C VAL A 311 -3.29 1.87 -3.64
N ALA A 312 -2.36 0.98 -3.30
CA ALA A 312 -1.19 0.70 -4.12
C ALA A 312 -1.55 -0.31 -5.22
N PHE A 313 -1.39 0.08 -6.48
CA PHE A 313 -1.51 -0.79 -7.65
C PHE A 313 -0.11 -1.26 -8.07
N HIS A 314 0.16 -2.55 -7.90
CA HIS A 314 1.46 -3.14 -8.19
C HIS A 314 1.75 -3.25 -9.70
N GLY A 315 0.71 -3.28 -10.51
CA GLY A 315 0.77 -3.28 -11.97
C GLY A 315 0.65 -4.65 -12.61
N SER A 316 0.08 -4.65 -13.82
CA SER A 316 -0.24 -5.85 -14.59
C SER A 316 1.00 -6.63 -15.03
N TRP A 317 0.81 -7.93 -15.30
CA TRP A 317 1.83 -8.79 -15.92
C TRP A 317 1.32 -9.44 -17.21
N ASN A 318 0.01 -9.52 -17.41
CA ASN A 318 -0.67 -10.31 -18.45
C ASN A 318 -1.55 -9.46 -19.40
N ARG A 319 -1.35 -8.13 -19.41
CA ARG A 319 -2.04 -7.24 -20.36
C ARG A 319 -1.16 -6.92 -21.56
N ASP A 320 -1.77 -6.80 -22.74
CA ASP A 320 -1.10 -6.30 -23.97
C ASP A 320 -0.71 -4.83 -23.79
N THR A 321 -1.60 -4.04 -23.18
CA THR A 321 -1.30 -2.66 -22.75
C THR A 321 -1.03 -2.69 -21.23
N PRO A 322 0.25 -2.66 -20.79
CA PRO A 322 0.59 -2.69 -19.37
C PRO A 322 -0.07 -1.57 -18.58
N THR A 323 -0.60 -1.89 -17.40
CA THR A 323 -1.25 -0.93 -16.50
C THR A 323 -0.81 -1.09 -15.06
N GLY A 324 -1.12 -0.11 -14.22
CA GLY A 324 -0.78 -0.09 -12.80
C GLY A 324 0.60 0.51 -12.54
N ALA A 325 1.33 -0.02 -11.53
CA ALA A 325 2.52 0.59 -10.95
C ALA A 325 2.27 2.07 -10.63
N LYS A 326 1.25 2.30 -9.80
CA LYS A 326 0.77 3.62 -9.38
C LYS A 326 0.09 3.53 -8.00
N VAL A 327 -0.15 4.66 -7.39
CA VAL A 327 -1.06 4.77 -6.24
C VAL A 327 -2.31 5.50 -6.71
N VAL A 328 -3.46 4.97 -6.38
CA VAL A 328 -4.76 5.57 -6.68
C VAL A 328 -5.43 6.08 -5.41
N ARG A 329 -6.23 7.13 -5.55
CA ARG A 329 -7.16 7.60 -4.53
C ARG A 329 -8.54 7.02 -4.82
N VAL A 330 -9.13 6.41 -3.82
CA VAL A 330 -10.54 6.02 -3.85
C VAL A 330 -11.34 7.07 -3.09
N ARG A 331 -12.26 7.72 -3.79
CA ARG A 331 -13.18 8.68 -3.19
C ARG A 331 -14.27 7.93 -2.43
N VAL A 332 -14.54 8.39 -1.23
CA VAL A 332 -15.53 7.79 -0.33
C VAL A 332 -16.58 8.82 0.05
N GLN A 333 -17.84 8.48 -0.14
CA GLN A 333 -18.99 9.31 0.28
C GLN A 333 -19.93 8.47 1.14
N ASN A 334 -20.26 8.97 2.32
CA ASN A 334 -21.13 8.26 3.28
C ASN A 334 -20.66 6.82 3.53
N ASP A 335 -19.35 6.65 3.76
CA ASP A 335 -18.69 5.36 3.99
C ASP A 335 -18.83 4.34 2.82
N THR A 336 -19.12 4.82 1.62
CA THR A 336 -19.22 4.02 0.39
C THR A 336 -18.19 4.50 -0.62
N PRO A 337 -17.37 3.61 -1.23
CA PRO A 337 -16.43 3.99 -2.28
C PRO A 337 -17.21 4.32 -3.55
N VAL A 338 -16.89 5.45 -4.21
CA VAL A 338 -17.66 5.95 -5.35
C VAL A 338 -16.87 6.12 -6.63
N SER A 339 -15.55 6.31 -6.55
CA SER A 339 -14.70 6.44 -7.74
C SER A 339 -13.23 6.20 -7.42
N VAL A 340 -12.45 5.92 -8.47
CA VAL A 340 -10.99 5.73 -8.43
C VAL A 340 -10.35 6.80 -9.30
N GLU A 341 -9.33 7.47 -8.79
CA GLU A 341 -8.53 8.47 -9.52
C GLU A 341 -7.03 8.26 -9.31
N ASP A 342 -6.22 8.57 -10.31
CA ASP A 342 -4.76 8.47 -10.22
C ASP A 342 -4.21 9.49 -9.22
N PHE A 343 -3.48 9.02 -8.20
CA PHE A 343 -2.86 9.87 -7.19
C PHE A 343 -1.36 10.03 -7.45
N ILE A 344 -0.57 8.95 -7.47
CA ILE A 344 0.85 8.98 -7.84
C ILE A 344 1.06 8.06 -9.03
N THR A 345 1.63 8.58 -10.10
CA THR A 345 1.97 7.82 -11.32
C THR A 345 3.42 8.07 -11.71
N GLY A 346 3.96 7.22 -12.61
CA GLY A 346 5.28 7.40 -13.17
C GLY A 346 6.28 6.29 -12.88
N TRP A 347 5.96 5.31 -12.03
CA TRP A 347 6.79 4.10 -11.88
C TRP A 347 6.78 3.22 -13.14
N GLN A 348 5.71 3.29 -13.94
CA GLN A 348 5.66 2.69 -15.27
C GLN A 348 5.94 3.75 -16.33
N GLU A 349 6.87 3.45 -17.22
CA GLU A 349 7.25 4.28 -18.36
C GLU A 349 6.32 4.03 -19.57
N SER A 350 6.39 4.90 -20.57
CA SER A 350 5.60 4.75 -21.80
C SER A 350 5.93 3.49 -22.59
N SER A 351 7.13 2.92 -22.42
CA SER A 351 7.54 1.63 -22.97
C SER A 351 6.83 0.43 -22.31
N GLY A 352 6.13 0.64 -21.17
CA GLY A 352 5.59 -0.42 -20.33
C GLY A 352 6.59 -0.97 -19.31
N SER A 353 7.89 -0.58 -19.38
CA SER A 353 8.87 -0.92 -18.36
C SER A 353 8.56 -0.23 -17.02
N ARG A 354 9.04 -0.81 -15.92
CA ARG A 354 8.81 -0.31 -14.57
C ARG A 354 10.11 -0.21 -13.80
N TRP A 355 10.40 0.94 -13.24
CA TRP A 355 11.55 1.15 -12.36
C TRP A 355 11.19 1.01 -10.88
N GLY A 356 9.92 0.89 -10.56
CA GLY A 356 9.38 0.63 -9.23
C GLY A 356 7.98 0.02 -9.32
N ARG A 357 7.53 -0.62 -8.23
CA ARG A 357 6.20 -1.23 -8.11
C ARG A 357 5.66 -0.99 -6.69
N PRO A 358 4.71 -0.05 -6.53
CA PRO A 358 4.08 0.21 -5.24
C PRO A 358 3.43 -1.04 -4.65
N VAL A 359 3.59 -1.24 -3.34
CA VAL A 359 3.06 -2.40 -2.63
C VAL A 359 2.11 -2.01 -1.52
N ASP A 360 2.52 -1.07 -0.67
CA ASP A 360 1.74 -0.69 0.51
C ASP A 360 1.72 0.82 0.69
N VAL A 361 0.70 1.29 1.37
CA VAL A 361 0.49 2.69 1.75
C VAL A 361 0.18 2.77 3.24
N LEU A 362 0.84 3.68 3.95
CA LEU A 362 0.74 3.82 5.40
C LEU A 362 0.71 5.30 5.79
N VAL A 363 -0.24 5.72 6.61
CA VAL A 363 -0.20 7.08 7.20
C VAL A 363 0.77 7.06 8.38
N ALA A 364 1.81 7.88 8.32
CA ALA A 364 2.80 8.03 9.38
C ALA A 364 2.29 8.92 10.53
N ASN A 365 2.98 8.90 11.67
CA ASN A 365 2.57 9.68 12.85
C ASN A 365 2.57 11.20 12.64
N ASP A 366 3.40 11.70 11.73
CA ASP A 366 3.44 13.11 11.36
C ASP A 366 2.33 13.51 10.36
N GLY A 367 1.48 12.55 10.00
CA GLY A 367 0.38 12.75 9.06
C GLY A 367 0.80 12.73 7.59
N SER A 368 2.07 12.44 7.27
CA SER A 368 2.50 12.12 5.91
C SER A 368 2.06 10.70 5.52
N VAL A 369 2.13 10.39 4.23
CA VAL A 369 1.87 9.03 3.74
C VAL A 369 3.16 8.41 3.24
N LEU A 370 3.41 7.17 3.64
CA LEU A 370 4.50 6.34 3.15
C LEU A 370 3.99 5.38 2.08
N VAL A 371 4.82 5.15 1.05
CA VAL A 371 4.56 4.19 -0.03
C VAL A 371 5.76 3.27 -0.16
N SER A 372 5.58 1.97 0.03
CA SER A 372 6.64 0.99 -0.20
C SER A 372 6.67 0.52 -1.67
N ASP A 373 7.85 0.16 -2.14
CA ASP A 373 8.14 -0.28 -3.51
C ASP A 373 9.11 -1.46 -3.47
N ASP A 374 8.63 -2.66 -3.77
CA ASP A 374 9.43 -3.88 -3.67
C ASP A 374 10.41 -4.09 -4.84
N SER A 375 10.15 -3.49 -5.98
CA SER A 375 11.01 -3.55 -7.16
C SER A 375 12.16 -2.56 -7.07
N GLY A 376 11.86 -1.31 -6.68
CA GLY A 376 12.88 -0.28 -6.48
C GLY A 376 13.61 -0.39 -5.14
N GLY A 377 13.08 -1.15 -4.18
CA GLY A 377 13.64 -1.31 -2.84
C GLY A 377 13.58 -0.02 -2.02
N ASN A 378 12.52 0.77 -2.18
CA ASN A 378 12.41 2.08 -1.54
C ASN A 378 11.11 2.22 -0.74
N ILE A 379 11.14 3.15 0.21
CA ILE A 379 9.94 3.71 0.82
C ILE A 379 9.96 5.20 0.52
N TYR A 380 8.86 5.70 -0.06
CA TYR A 380 8.66 7.10 -0.37
C TYR A 380 7.81 7.77 0.70
N ARG A 381 8.09 9.03 1.02
CA ARG A 381 7.28 9.89 1.89
C ARG A 381 6.57 10.93 1.04
N VAL A 382 5.27 11.02 1.23
CA VAL A 382 4.35 11.90 0.50
C VAL A 382 3.75 12.91 1.47
N THR A 383 3.85 14.19 1.15
CA THR A 383 3.19 15.26 1.91
C THR A 383 2.33 16.11 0.99
N GLY A 384 1.24 16.61 1.50
CA GLY A 384 0.37 17.55 0.81
C GLY A 384 0.98 18.97 0.72
N PRO A 385 0.28 19.89 0.04
CA PRO A 385 0.67 21.29 -0.01
C PRO A 385 0.73 21.87 1.40
N ALA A 386 1.73 22.73 1.66
CA ALA A 386 1.82 23.47 2.91
C ALA A 386 0.50 24.21 3.16
N ALA A 387 0.00 24.17 4.41
CA ALA A 387 -1.18 24.96 4.79
C ALA A 387 -0.93 26.41 4.43
N ARG A 388 -1.84 27.02 3.65
CA ARG A 388 -1.79 28.43 3.28
C ARG A 388 -2.25 29.30 4.46
#